data_71dcbea46db4feb2ca4035f3e628769e
#
_entry.id   71dcbea46db4feb2ca4035f3e628769e
#
_cell.length_a   1.000
_cell.length_b   1.000
_cell.length_c   1.000
_cell.angle_alpha   90.00
_cell.angle_beta   90.00
_cell.angle_gamma   90.00
#
_symmetry.space_group_name_H-M   'P 1'
#
loop_
_entity.id
_entity.type
_entity.pdbx_description
1 polymer ?
#
loop_
_entity_poly.entity_id
_entity_poly.type
_entity_poly.pdbx_seq_one_letter_code
_entity_poly.pdbx_strand_id
1 'polypeptide(L)'
;MTNLPEVTVRDLAESGVHFGHKISRWNAKMAPYIYGVHQENRIHIIDLRKTLPLLQVAMKALYDVAFQGGRILFVGTKFQAFDIIASEAIRCGQYYVNHRWLGGMLTNWGTVSSSIKTLMQYEKILNDEDSILTKKELGNIEKKKQKLDKALGGIREMGAIPDILFIIDTNKEHIAVKEAKKLGIPIVAILDTNSDPDDITYLIPGNDDSRKSIELYCKLATDSILAGIESSLARSGVKIDNIKGDEFIQEKEDGIVQTKRKRSKVYKEEEREVVTNEDESR
;
A
#
# COMPACT_ATOMS: atom_id res chain seq x y z
N MET A 1 -1.61 24.33 -10.08
CA MET A 1 -2.88 23.84 -9.49
C MET A 1 -2.70 22.36 -9.25
N THR A 2 -3.01 21.87 -8.07
CA THR A 2 -2.89 20.43 -7.75
C THR A 2 -4.00 19.69 -8.50
N ASN A 3 -3.62 18.76 -9.36
CA ASN A 3 -4.56 17.97 -10.17
C ASN A 3 -5.12 16.81 -9.33
N LEU A 4 -5.86 17.13 -8.27
CA LEU A 4 -6.49 16.13 -7.41
C LEU A 4 -7.75 15.57 -8.11
N PRO A 5 -8.09 14.28 -7.90
CA PRO A 5 -9.28 13.68 -8.47
C PRO A 5 -10.53 14.39 -7.95
N GLU A 6 -11.42 14.77 -8.88
CA GLU A 6 -12.69 15.37 -8.54
C GLU A 6 -13.67 14.28 -8.07
N VAL A 7 -14.32 14.53 -6.95
CA VAL A 7 -15.36 13.67 -6.39
C VAL A 7 -16.53 14.53 -5.91
N THR A 8 -17.74 14.09 -6.15
CA THR A 8 -18.97 14.77 -5.76
C THR A 8 -19.70 14.04 -4.64
N VAL A 9 -20.59 14.74 -3.93
CA VAL A 9 -21.48 14.12 -2.93
C VAL A 9 -22.32 13.01 -3.56
N ARG A 10 -22.66 13.14 -4.85
CA ARG A 10 -23.42 12.15 -5.60
C ARG A 10 -22.65 10.85 -5.75
N ASP A 11 -21.36 10.92 -6.12
CA ASP A 11 -20.50 9.75 -6.28
C ASP A 11 -20.34 9.00 -4.96
N LEU A 12 -20.20 9.75 -3.85
CA LEU A 12 -20.15 9.19 -2.50
C LEU A 12 -21.46 8.46 -2.15
N ALA A 13 -22.62 9.06 -2.48
CA ALA A 13 -23.93 8.47 -2.21
C ALA A 13 -24.18 7.22 -3.05
N GLU A 14 -23.84 7.23 -4.35
CA GLU A 14 -23.99 6.09 -5.28
C GLU A 14 -23.10 4.90 -4.89
N SER A 15 -21.91 5.18 -4.30
CA SER A 15 -21.02 4.15 -3.75
C SER A 15 -21.43 3.63 -2.37
N GLY A 16 -22.47 4.20 -1.74
CA GLY A 16 -22.97 3.77 -0.44
C GLY A 16 -22.12 4.19 0.76
N VAL A 17 -21.33 5.25 0.62
CA VAL A 17 -20.45 5.82 1.66
C VAL A 17 -21.24 6.28 2.89
N HIS A 18 -22.49 6.70 2.71
CA HIS A 18 -23.36 7.24 3.76
C HIS A 18 -23.94 6.19 4.71
N PHE A 19 -23.84 4.90 4.41
CA PHE A 19 -24.32 3.85 5.30
C PHE A 19 -23.32 3.55 6.40
N GLY A 20 -23.73 3.73 7.64
CA GLY A 20 -22.96 3.35 8.81
C GLY A 20 -23.42 2.04 9.44
N HIS A 21 -22.97 1.77 10.62
CA HIS A 21 -23.32 0.58 11.41
C HIS A 21 -24.66 0.74 12.15
N LYS A 22 -25.16 -0.38 12.70
CA LYS A 22 -26.36 -0.40 13.54
C LYS A 22 -26.20 0.50 14.77
N ILE A 23 -27.27 1.13 15.20
CA ILE A 23 -27.32 2.04 16.36
C ILE A 23 -26.69 1.41 17.61
N SER A 24 -26.88 0.10 17.82
CA SER A 24 -26.35 -0.59 18.99
C SER A 24 -24.82 -0.73 19.04
N ARG A 25 -24.13 -0.43 17.95
CA ARG A 25 -22.66 -0.60 17.81
C ARG A 25 -21.91 0.71 17.64
N TRP A 26 -22.59 1.84 17.71
CA TRP A 26 -21.96 3.12 17.43
C TRP A 26 -21.03 3.60 18.53
N ASN A 27 -20.10 4.47 18.18
CA ASN A 27 -19.24 5.20 19.10
C ASN A 27 -19.79 6.63 19.24
N ALA A 28 -19.98 7.10 20.47
CA ALA A 28 -20.50 8.45 20.75
C ALA A 28 -19.59 9.56 20.18
N LYS A 29 -18.28 9.35 20.06
CA LYS A 29 -17.35 10.30 19.45
C LYS A 29 -17.61 10.54 17.96
N MET A 30 -18.30 9.62 17.28
CA MET A 30 -18.72 9.77 15.89
C MET A 30 -19.99 10.60 15.71
N ALA A 31 -20.66 10.99 16.80
CA ALA A 31 -21.88 11.80 16.75
C ALA A 31 -21.79 13.05 15.85
N PRO A 32 -20.66 13.80 15.80
CA PRO A 32 -20.55 14.96 14.92
C PRO A 32 -20.66 14.64 13.43
N TYR A 33 -20.38 13.39 13.01
CA TYR A 33 -20.35 12.96 11.61
C TYR A 33 -21.61 12.20 11.18
N ILE A 34 -22.55 11.97 12.10
CA ILE A 34 -23.81 11.28 11.85
C ILE A 34 -24.87 12.31 11.46
N TYR A 35 -25.52 12.09 10.31
CA TYR A 35 -26.65 12.90 9.84
C TYR A 35 -27.97 12.49 10.53
N GLY A 36 -28.16 11.20 10.71
CA GLY A 36 -29.39 10.65 11.29
C GLY A 36 -29.39 9.13 11.32
N VAL A 37 -30.60 8.57 11.41
CA VAL A 37 -30.83 7.13 11.49
C VAL A 37 -31.86 6.70 10.44
N HIS A 38 -31.54 5.65 9.70
CA HIS A 38 -32.51 4.97 8.83
C HIS A 38 -33.43 4.11 9.69
N GLN A 39 -34.70 4.47 9.73
CA GLN A 39 -35.64 3.91 10.71
C GLN A 39 -35.91 2.42 10.51
N GLU A 40 -36.05 1.95 9.26
CA GLU A 40 -36.37 0.56 8.97
C GLU A 40 -35.23 -0.38 9.36
N ASN A 41 -34.00 -0.05 8.98
CA ASN A 41 -32.81 -0.89 9.20
C ASN A 41 -32.07 -0.60 10.51
N ARG A 42 -32.48 0.47 11.22
CA ARG A 42 -31.83 0.94 12.46
C ARG A 42 -30.31 1.11 12.31
N ILE A 43 -29.88 1.69 11.20
CA ILE A 43 -28.47 2.00 10.89
C ILE A 43 -28.27 3.51 10.90
N HIS A 44 -27.08 3.95 11.28
CA HIS A 44 -26.70 5.35 11.19
C HIS A 44 -26.46 5.76 9.74
N ILE A 45 -26.81 7.01 9.43
CA ILE A 45 -26.48 7.65 8.15
C ILE A 45 -25.40 8.69 8.41
N ILE A 46 -24.29 8.57 7.69
CA ILE A 46 -23.13 9.46 7.78
C ILE A 46 -23.40 10.73 6.94
N ASP A 47 -23.00 11.88 7.45
CA ASP A 47 -23.17 13.18 6.78
C ASP A 47 -22.11 13.38 5.69
N LEU A 48 -22.47 13.11 4.43
CA LEU A 48 -21.58 13.27 3.28
C LEU A 48 -21.07 14.70 3.06
N ARG A 49 -21.79 15.71 3.56
CA ARG A 49 -21.35 17.12 3.51
C ARG A 49 -20.12 17.36 4.37
N LYS A 50 -19.91 16.53 5.40
CA LYS A 50 -18.72 16.52 6.25
C LYS A 50 -17.66 15.57 5.72
N THR A 51 -18.08 14.44 5.14
CA THR A 51 -17.16 13.46 4.54
C THR A 51 -16.36 14.08 3.39
N LEU A 52 -17.04 14.78 2.48
CA LEU A 52 -16.38 15.32 1.26
C LEU A 52 -15.17 16.23 1.55
N PRO A 53 -15.28 17.29 2.37
CA PRO A 53 -14.13 18.15 2.65
C PRO A 53 -13.02 17.43 3.40
N LEU A 54 -13.33 16.52 4.32
CA LEU A 54 -12.34 15.72 5.04
C LEU A 54 -11.61 14.74 4.11
N LEU A 55 -12.35 14.12 3.19
CA LEU A 55 -11.77 13.28 2.14
C LEU A 55 -10.80 14.07 1.26
N GLN A 56 -11.16 15.28 0.84
CA GLN A 56 -10.28 16.15 0.05
C GLN A 56 -8.99 16.51 0.78
N VAL A 57 -9.08 16.82 2.08
CA VAL A 57 -7.91 17.08 2.92
C VAL A 57 -7.01 15.85 3.02
N ALA A 58 -7.60 14.68 3.22
CA ALA A 58 -6.88 13.41 3.29
C ALA A 58 -6.19 13.06 1.96
N MET A 59 -6.89 13.23 0.83
CA MET A 59 -6.31 13.02 -0.51
C MET A 59 -5.16 13.97 -0.79
N LYS A 60 -5.29 15.23 -0.35
CA LYS A 60 -4.19 16.19 -0.45
C LYS A 60 -2.97 15.77 0.38
N ALA A 61 -3.15 15.24 1.58
CA ALA A 61 -2.04 14.75 2.39
C ALA A 61 -1.30 13.58 1.71
N LEU A 62 -2.03 12.63 1.09
CA LEU A 62 -1.42 11.55 0.31
C LEU A 62 -0.66 12.07 -0.90
N TYR A 63 -1.24 13.04 -1.62
CA TYR A 63 -0.57 13.73 -2.72
C TYR A 63 0.75 14.39 -2.27
N ASP A 64 0.72 15.15 -1.17
CA ASP A 64 1.88 15.88 -0.67
C ASP A 64 3.02 14.93 -0.26
N VAL A 65 2.70 13.78 0.36
CA VAL A 65 3.69 12.73 0.71
C VAL A 65 4.25 12.09 -0.56
N ALA A 66 3.42 11.75 -1.53
CA ALA A 66 3.85 11.18 -2.80
C ALA A 66 4.70 12.15 -3.63
N PHE A 67 4.36 13.44 -3.63
CA PHE A 67 5.13 14.50 -4.27
C PHE A 67 6.56 14.62 -3.70
N GLN A 68 6.73 14.35 -2.41
CA GLN A 68 8.03 14.34 -1.74
C GLN A 68 8.79 13.01 -1.92
N GLY A 69 8.23 12.03 -2.61
CA GLY A 69 8.80 10.69 -2.75
C GLY A 69 8.68 9.82 -1.52
N GLY A 70 7.76 10.16 -0.61
CA GLY A 70 7.50 9.42 0.62
C GLY A 70 6.83 8.06 0.37
N ARG A 71 6.92 7.17 1.36
CA ARG A 71 6.34 5.82 1.34
C ARG A 71 4.97 5.83 1.96
N ILE A 72 4.01 5.26 1.25
CA ILE A 72 2.62 5.14 1.69
C ILE A 72 2.29 3.67 1.89
N LEU A 73 1.77 3.32 3.07
CA LEU A 73 1.39 1.96 3.38
C LEU A 73 -0.13 1.84 3.47
N PHE A 74 -0.72 1.09 2.55
CA PHE A 74 -2.14 0.74 2.55
C PHE A 74 -2.38 -0.43 3.51
N VAL A 75 -3.35 -0.29 4.41
CA VAL A 75 -3.67 -1.31 5.41
C VAL A 75 -5.16 -1.60 5.41
N GLY A 76 -5.51 -2.87 5.24
CA GLY A 76 -6.89 -3.33 5.35
C GLY A 76 -7.00 -4.83 5.18
N THR A 77 -7.25 -5.48 6.31
CA THR A 77 -7.34 -6.95 6.38
C THR A 77 -8.78 -7.46 6.29
N LYS A 78 -9.76 -6.55 6.03
CA LYS A 78 -11.15 -6.96 5.75
C LYS A 78 -11.21 -7.74 4.44
N PHE A 79 -12.04 -8.79 4.42
CA PHE A 79 -12.26 -9.59 3.22
C PHE A 79 -12.70 -8.76 2.01
N GLN A 80 -13.55 -7.76 2.24
CA GLN A 80 -14.04 -6.84 1.21
C GLN A 80 -12.94 -5.92 0.64
N ALA A 81 -11.92 -5.61 1.45
CA ALA A 81 -10.82 -4.71 1.11
C ALA A 81 -9.60 -5.42 0.51
N PHE A 82 -9.47 -6.71 0.75
CA PHE A 82 -8.31 -7.54 0.50
C PHE A 82 -7.70 -7.39 -0.90
N ASP A 83 -8.49 -7.63 -1.95
CA ASP A 83 -8.02 -7.55 -3.34
C ASP A 83 -7.85 -6.10 -3.80
N ILE A 84 -8.76 -5.21 -3.36
CA ILE A 84 -8.80 -3.81 -3.75
C ILE A 84 -7.53 -3.09 -3.27
N ILE A 85 -7.16 -3.29 -2.01
CA ILE A 85 -5.97 -2.67 -1.42
C ILE A 85 -4.70 -3.12 -2.14
N ALA A 86 -4.57 -4.41 -2.43
CA ALA A 86 -3.41 -4.94 -3.14
C ALA A 86 -3.31 -4.34 -4.56
N SER A 87 -4.40 -4.40 -5.33
CA SER A 87 -4.41 -3.90 -6.71
C SER A 87 -4.13 -2.39 -6.80
N GLU A 88 -4.74 -1.60 -5.92
CA GLU A 88 -4.58 -0.16 -5.93
C GLU A 88 -3.19 0.29 -5.43
N ALA A 89 -2.65 -0.37 -4.40
CA ALA A 89 -1.30 -0.10 -3.95
C ALA A 89 -0.25 -0.44 -5.02
N ILE A 90 -0.41 -1.58 -5.72
CA ILE A 90 0.45 -1.96 -6.84
C ILE A 90 0.33 -0.93 -7.98
N ARG A 91 -0.87 -0.47 -8.32
CA ARG A 91 -1.12 0.51 -9.38
C ARG A 91 -0.34 1.82 -9.19
N CYS A 92 -0.14 2.25 -7.94
CA CYS A 92 0.65 3.45 -7.64
C CYS A 92 2.08 3.16 -7.16
N GLY A 93 2.54 1.91 -7.23
CA GLY A 93 3.90 1.52 -6.82
C GLY A 93 4.15 1.72 -5.32
N GLN A 94 3.10 1.64 -4.49
CA GLN A 94 3.16 1.77 -3.04
C GLN A 94 3.00 0.41 -2.34
N TYR A 95 3.04 0.41 -1.03
CA TYR A 95 3.11 -0.79 -0.21
C TYR A 95 1.76 -1.12 0.42
N TYR A 96 1.54 -2.40 0.75
CA TYR A 96 0.27 -2.82 1.34
C TYR A 96 0.39 -3.96 2.34
N VAL A 97 -0.58 -4.02 3.27
CA VAL A 97 -0.83 -5.15 4.16
C VAL A 97 -2.32 -5.46 4.08
N ASN A 98 -2.67 -6.58 3.44
CA ASN A 98 -4.05 -6.95 3.17
C ASN A 98 -4.50 -8.24 3.86
N HIS A 99 -3.60 -9.08 4.39
CA HIS A 99 -3.98 -10.32 5.06
C HIS A 99 -4.10 -10.16 6.57
N ARG A 100 -3.00 -9.94 7.25
CA ARG A 100 -2.95 -9.81 8.71
C ARG A 100 -1.84 -8.87 9.13
N TRP A 101 -2.18 -7.89 9.95
CA TRP A 101 -1.18 -7.08 10.61
C TRP A 101 -0.45 -7.90 11.68
N LEU A 102 0.84 -8.00 11.60
CA LEU A 102 1.66 -8.66 12.62
C LEU A 102 2.03 -7.62 13.69
N GLY A 103 1.81 -7.97 14.97
CA GLY A 103 2.22 -7.07 16.05
C GLY A 103 3.72 -6.78 15.98
N GLY A 104 4.09 -5.49 16.09
CA GLY A 104 5.46 -5.04 15.92
C GLY A 104 5.90 -4.78 14.49
N MET A 105 4.96 -4.76 13.52
CA MET A 105 5.30 -4.60 12.10
C MET A 105 6.06 -3.28 11.83
N LEU A 106 5.72 -2.21 12.50
CA LEU A 106 6.43 -0.93 12.41
C LEU A 106 7.38 -0.72 13.60
N THR A 107 6.92 -0.99 14.81
CA THR A 107 7.70 -0.74 16.03
C THR A 107 8.89 -1.68 16.21
N ASN A 108 8.89 -2.83 15.53
CA ASN A 108 10.00 -3.80 15.51
C ASN A 108 10.46 -4.07 14.06
N TRP A 109 10.64 -3.02 13.28
CA TRP A 109 10.99 -3.09 11.86
C TRP A 109 12.27 -3.90 11.58
N GLY A 110 13.25 -3.88 12.47
CA GLY A 110 14.48 -4.68 12.33
C GLY A 110 14.21 -6.18 12.22
N THR A 111 13.31 -6.71 13.06
CA THR A 111 12.90 -8.14 13.01
C THR A 111 12.07 -8.44 11.76
N VAL A 112 11.16 -7.52 11.38
CA VAL A 112 10.36 -7.66 10.15
C VAL A 112 11.26 -7.68 8.92
N SER A 113 12.22 -6.76 8.83
CA SER A 113 13.21 -6.71 7.76
C SER A 113 14.04 -8.00 7.65
N SER A 114 14.42 -8.61 8.79
CA SER A 114 15.07 -9.93 8.79
C SER A 114 14.17 -11.04 8.23
N SER A 115 12.88 -11.00 8.56
CA SER A 115 11.89 -11.95 8.02
C SER A 115 11.67 -11.77 6.51
N ILE A 116 11.70 -10.53 6.01
CA ILE A 116 11.69 -10.22 4.57
C ILE A 116 12.93 -10.79 3.87
N LYS A 117 14.12 -10.63 4.46
CA LYS A 117 15.35 -11.24 3.92
C LYS A 117 15.24 -12.77 3.85
N THR A 118 14.63 -13.38 4.87
CA THR A 118 14.38 -14.84 4.88
C THR A 118 13.41 -15.24 3.77
N LEU A 119 12.36 -14.47 3.50
CA LEU A 119 11.44 -14.68 2.38
C LEU A 119 12.21 -14.67 1.05
N MET A 120 13.06 -13.66 0.82
CA MET A 120 13.90 -13.56 -0.38
C MET A 120 14.88 -14.73 -0.51
N GLN A 121 15.41 -15.24 0.61
CA GLN A 121 16.27 -16.42 0.61
C GLN A 121 15.50 -17.68 0.20
N TYR A 122 14.29 -17.88 0.70
CA TYR A 122 13.44 -19.00 0.28
C TYR A 122 13.11 -18.96 -1.22
N GLU A 123 12.87 -17.77 -1.77
CA GLU A 123 12.67 -17.61 -3.21
C GLU A 123 13.90 -18.00 -4.02
N LYS A 124 15.09 -17.59 -3.58
CA LYS A 124 16.34 -17.98 -4.25
C LYS A 124 16.54 -19.50 -4.23
N ILE A 125 16.31 -20.14 -3.08
CA ILE A 125 16.46 -21.61 -2.94
C ILE A 125 15.46 -22.36 -3.85
N LEU A 126 14.22 -21.87 -3.94
CA LEU A 126 13.19 -22.51 -4.77
C LEU A 126 13.41 -22.31 -6.29
N ASN A 127 14.11 -21.24 -6.68
CA ASN A 127 14.45 -20.95 -8.07
C ASN A 127 15.81 -21.53 -8.50
N ASP A 128 16.54 -22.16 -7.58
CA ASP A 128 17.84 -22.78 -7.85
C ASP A 128 17.62 -24.21 -8.34
N GLU A 129 17.82 -24.43 -9.64
CA GLU A 129 17.68 -25.73 -10.30
C GLU A 129 18.73 -26.75 -9.84
N ASP A 130 19.89 -26.28 -9.36
CA ASP A 130 21.00 -27.10 -8.88
C ASP A 130 20.91 -27.41 -7.36
N SER A 131 19.77 -27.11 -6.73
CA SER A 131 19.61 -27.31 -5.30
C SER A 131 19.72 -28.80 -4.91
N ILE A 132 20.61 -29.10 -3.98
CA ILE A 132 20.88 -30.47 -3.44
C ILE A 132 19.75 -30.93 -2.50
N LEU A 133 18.71 -30.12 -2.31
CA LEU A 133 17.61 -30.37 -1.37
C LEU A 133 16.65 -31.46 -1.87
N THR A 134 16.16 -32.27 -0.94
CA THR A 134 15.14 -33.28 -1.24
C THR A 134 13.80 -32.63 -1.56
N LYS A 135 12.93 -33.30 -2.34
CA LYS A 135 11.55 -32.84 -2.64
C LYS A 135 10.75 -32.50 -1.39
N LYS A 136 10.98 -33.22 -0.28
CA LYS A 136 10.30 -32.99 1.01
C LYS A 136 10.76 -31.67 1.64
N GLU A 137 12.04 -31.36 1.58
CA GLU A 137 12.61 -30.12 2.08
C GLU A 137 12.15 -28.92 1.27
N LEU A 138 12.17 -29.02 -0.07
CA LEU A 138 11.63 -27.98 -0.96
C LEU A 138 10.15 -27.71 -0.68
N GLY A 139 9.32 -28.74 -0.50
CA GLY A 139 7.91 -28.57 -0.13
C GLY A 139 7.70 -27.90 1.23
N ASN A 140 8.61 -28.11 2.19
CA ASN A 140 8.57 -27.43 3.48
C ASN A 140 8.99 -25.95 3.36
N ILE A 141 9.99 -25.64 2.55
CA ILE A 141 10.44 -24.28 2.26
C ILE A 141 9.33 -23.51 1.54
N GLU A 142 8.70 -24.11 0.55
CA GLU A 142 7.59 -23.51 -0.18
C GLU A 142 6.42 -23.14 0.74
N LYS A 143 6.01 -24.02 1.65
CA LYS A 143 4.98 -23.72 2.66
C LYS A 143 5.38 -22.55 3.57
N LYS A 144 6.65 -22.48 3.99
CA LYS A 144 7.16 -21.37 4.80
C LYS A 144 7.17 -20.06 4.00
N LYS A 145 7.62 -20.10 2.73
CA LYS A 145 7.58 -18.98 1.80
C LYS A 145 6.17 -18.44 1.65
N GLN A 146 5.19 -19.30 1.30
CA GLN A 146 3.80 -18.90 1.12
C GLN A 146 3.20 -18.23 2.37
N LYS A 147 3.56 -18.72 3.56
CA LYS A 147 3.11 -18.12 4.82
C LYS A 147 3.70 -16.72 5.05
N LEU A 148 4.97 -16.53 4.76
CA LEU A 148 5.65 -15.23 4.88
C LEU A 148 5.18 -14.26 3.80
N ASP A 149 5.03 -14.73 2.57
CA ASP A 149 4.59 -13.94 1.43
C ASP A 149 3.19 -13.34 1.65
N LYS A 150 2.24 -14.15 2.15
CA LYS A 150 0.93 -13.64 2.56
C LYS A 150 0.97 -12.52 3.60
N ALA A 151 1.93 -12.55 4.52
CA ALA A 151 2.01 -11.57 5.60
C ALA A 151 2.87 -10.34 5.24
N LEU A 152 3.92 -10.52 4.45
CA LEU A 152 4.97 -9.53 4.22
C LEU A 152 5.18 -9.20 2.73
N GLY A 153 4.53 -9.91 1.80
CA GLY A 153 4.72 -9.74 0.36
C GLY A 153 4.52 -8.30 -0.09
N GLY A 154 3.48 -7.63 0.38
CA GLY A 154 3.17 -6.25 0.01
C GLY A 154 4.13 -5.19 0.58
N ILE A 155 4.99 -5.54 1.54
CA ILE A 155 5.98 -4.63 2.12
C ILE A 155 7.43 -5.06 1.82
N ARG A 156 7.61 -6.03 0.94
CA ARG A 156 8.92 -6.62 0.62
C ARG A 156 9.95 -5.59 0.18
N GLU A 157 9.55 -4.61 -0.61
CA GLU A 157 10.43 -3.60 -1.20
C GLU A 157 10.41 -2.27 -0.43
N MET A 158 9.70 -2.18 0.69
CA MET A 158 9.51 -0.93 1.41
C MET A 158 10.83 -0.36 1.99
N GLY A 159 11.76 -1.21 2.39
CA GLY A 159 13.11 -0.84 2.83
C GLY A 159 13.18 -0.16 4.19
N ALA A 160 12.23 0.71 4.53
CA ALA A 160 12.13 1.42 5.82
C ALA A 160 10.67 1.57 6.23
N ILE A 161 10.40 2.15 7.40
CA ILE A 161 9.05 2.48 7.86
C ILE A 161 8.37 3.49 6.92
N PRO A 162 7.04 3.44 6.77
CA PRO A 162 6.30 4.36 5.91
C PRO A 162 6.19 5.77 6.51
N ASP A 163 5.99 6.76 5.65
CA ASP A 163 5.82 8.16 6.03
C ASP A 163 4.35 8.49 6.37
N ILE A 164 3.41 7.71 5.83
CA ILE A 164 1.97 7.81 6.11
C ILE A 164 1.29 6.46 5.94
N LEU A 165 0.24 6.19 6.74
CA LEU A 165 -0.63 5.03 6.60
C LEU A 165 -1.98 5.43 6.01
N PHE A 166 -2.51 4.57 5.12
CA PHE A 166 -3.90 4.63 4.68
C PHE A 166 -4.62 3.38 5.19
N ILE A 167 -5.59 3.54 6.10
CA ILE A 167 -6.20 2.43 6.84
C ILE A 167 -7.70 2.33 6.52
N ILE A 168 -8.16 1.11 6.22
CA ILE A 168 -9.57 0.76 6.13
C ILE A 168 -9.96 -0.01 7.40
N ASP A 169 -10.95 0.53 8.16
CA ASP A 169 -11.42 -0.04 9.43
C ASP A 169 -10.38 0.00 10.58
N THR A 170 -10.42 1.10 11.32
CA THR A 170 -9.52 1.30 12.47
C THR A 170 -9.81 0.36 13.64
N ASN A 171 -11.02 -0.17 13.76
CA ASN A 171 -11.36 -1.14 14.82
C ASN A 171 -10.64 -2.46 14.59
N LYS A 172 -10.61 -2.93 13.35
CA LYS A 172 -9.91 -4.15 12.97
C LYS A 172 -8.39 -3.95 13.01
N GLU A 173 -7.92 -2.83 12.50
CA GLU A 173 -6.50 -2.50 12.40
C GLU A 173 -5.97 -1.70 13.61
N HIS A 174 -6.60 -1.86 14.79
CA HIS A 174 -6.24 -1.11 16.00
C HIS A 174 -4.77 -1.27 16.44
N ILE A 175 -4.12 -2.37 16.07
CA ILE A 175 -2.69 -2.58 16.35
C ILE A 175 -1.86 -1.66 15.46
N ALA A 176 -2.19 -1.55 14.17
CA ALA A 176 -1.52 -0.66 13.23
C ALA A 176 -1.65 0.80 13.68
N VAL A 177 -2.84 1.23 14.09
CA VAL A 177 -3.11 2.57 14.63
C VAL A 177 -2.22 2.86 15.85
N LYS A 178 -2.17 1.94 16.82
CA LYS A 178 -1.34 2.09 18.03
C LYS A 178 0.15 2.16 17.72
N GLU A 179 0.64 1.36 16.77
CA GLU A 179 2.04 1.37 16.37
C GLU A 179 2.40 2.67 15.63
N ALA A 180 1.55 3.12 14.71
CA ALA A 180 1.73 4.38 14.00
C ALA A 180 1.76 5.58 14.96
N LYS A 181 0.81 5.63 15.90
CA LYS A 181 0.79 6.65 16.97
C LYS A 181 2.09 6.66 17.77
N LYS A 182 2.58 5.48 18.17
CA LYS A 182 3.82 5.36 18.95
C LYS A 182 5.04 5.90 18.21
N LEU A 183 5.05 5.78 16.88
CA LEU A 183 6.13 6.24 16.00
C LEU A 183 5.92 7.65 15.47
N GLY A 184 4.77 8.28 15.75
CA GLY A 184 4.42 9.60 15.23
C GLY A 184 4.12 9.61 13.72
N ILE A 185 3.75 8.47 13.14
CA ILE A 185 3.41 8.35 11.72
C ILE A 185 1.98 8.83 11.52
N PRO A 186 1.71 9.79 10.62
CA PRO A 186 0.35 10.26 10.33
C PRO A 186 -0.51 9.16 9.72
N ILE A 187 -1.80 9.19 10.06
CA ILE A 187 -2.78 8.18 9.64
C ILE A 187 -3.90 8.86 8.87
N VAL A 188 -4.14 8.40 7.65
CA VAL A 188 -5.40 8.58 6.90
C VAL A 188 -6.25 7.36 7.15
N ALA A 189 -7.46 7.52 7.66
CA ALA A 189 -8.33 6.36 7.92
C ALA A 189 -9.78 6.60 7.55
N ILE A 190 -10.40 5.53 7.02
CA ILE A 190 -11.84 5.45 6.84
C ILE A 190 -12.46 5.01 8.16
N LEU A 191 -13.40 5.81 8.65
CA LEU A 191 -14.04 5.65 9.95
C LEU A 191 -15.55 5.48 9.79
N ASP A 192 -16.04 4.29 10.13
CA ASP A 192 -17.47 4.08 10.25
C ASP A 192 -17.98 4.54 11.63
N THR A 193 -19.27 4.54 11.84
CA THR A 193 -19.95 5.04 13.04
C THR A 193 -19.63 4.27 14.32
N ASN A 194 -19.00 3.10 14.24
CA ASN A 194 -18.51 2.30 15.37
C ASN A 194 -17.03 2.56 15.72
N SER A 195 -16.33 3.37 14.93
CA SER A 195 -14.89 3.64 15.07
C SER A 195 -14.60 4.74 16.09
N ASP A 196 -13.38 4.75 16.62
CA ASP A 196 -12.88 5.84 17.47
C ASP A 196 -12.08 6.82 16.59
N PRO A 197 -12.49 8.11 16.50
CA PRO A 197 -11.77 9.11 15.72
C PRO A 197 -10.49 9.62 16.38
N ASP A 198 -10.29 9.33 17.67
CA ASP A 198 -9.09 9.76 18.38
C ASP A 198 -7.86 9.11 17.74
N ASP A 199 -6.74 9.82 17.78
CA ASP A 199 -5.45 9.36 17.25
C ASP A 199 -5.34 9.27 15.72
N ILE A 200 -6.38 9.68 14.97
CA ILE A 200 -6.36 9.72 13.50
C ILE A 200 -6.08 11.13 13.01
N THR A 201 -5.02 11.27 12.21
CA THR A 201 -4.58 12.58 11.70
C THR A 201 -5.52 13.12 10.64
N TYR A 202 -5.92 12.26 9.70
CA TYR A 202 -6.82 12.60 8.60
C TYR A 202 -7.97 11.60 8.57
N LEU A 203 -9.04 11.92 9.27
CA LEU A 203 -10.20 11.06 9.35
C LEU A 203 -11.15 11.29 8.17
N ILE A 204 -11.70 10.20 7.64
CA ILE A 204 -12.70 10.20 6.57
C ILE A 204 -13.92 9.42 7.08
N PRO A 205 -14.99 10.12 7.50
CA PRO A 205 -16.21 9.41 7.93
C PRO A 205 -16.85 8.72 6.74
N GLY A 206 -17.07 7.42 6.83
CA GLY A 206 -17.67 6.68 5.72
C GLY A 206 -17.76 5.18 5.98
N ASN A 207 -18.47 4.50 5.10
CA ASN A 207 -18.71 3.07 5.15
C ASN A 207 -17.44 2.29 4.87
N ASP A 208 -17.03 1.43 5.78
CA ASP A 208 -15.85 0.56 5.67
C ASP A 208 -16.20 -0.91 5.38
N ASP A 209 -17.48 -1.24 5.21
CA ASP A 209 -17.96 -2.60 4.93
C ASP A 209 -18.33 -2.83 3.46
N SER A 210 -18.78 -1.79 2.76
CA SER A 210 -19.20 -1.89 1.36
C SER A 210 -17.99 -1.98 0.42
N ARG A 211 -17.93 -3.03 -0.42
CA ARG A 211 -16.90 -3.18 -1.45
C ARG A 211 -16.82 -1.96 -2.38
N LYS A 212 -17.99 -1.41 -2.80
CA LYS A 212 -18.04 -0.22 -3.67
C LYS A 212 -17.47 1.03 -3.01
N SER A 213 -17.76 1.22 -1.71
CA SER A 213 -17.22 2.36 -0.95
C SER A 213 -15.70 2.24 -0.79
N ILE A 214 -15.20 1.04 -0.45
CA ILE A 214 -13.77 0.77 -0.30
C ILE A 214 -13.04 0.99 -1.63
N GLU A 215 -13.60 0.51 -2.74
CA GLU A 215 -13.06 0.69 -4.09
C GLU A 215 -12.95 2.19 -4.45
N LEU A 216 -13.98 2.97 -4.15
CA LEU A 216 -13.96 4.42 -4.37
C LEU A 216 -12.83 5.10 -3.56
N TYR A 217 -12.70 4.80 -2.27
CA TYR A 217 -11.64 5.41 -1.43
C TYR A 217 -10.25 5.03 -1.90
N CYS A 218 -10.02 3.75 -2.17
CA CYS A 218 -8.72 3.26 -2.64
C CYS A 218 -8.36 3.87 -3.99
N LYS A 219 -9.32 3.95 -4.93
CA LYS A 219 -9.12 4.59 -6.23
C LYS A 219 -8.75 6.08 -6.08
N LEU A 220 -9.50 6.85 -5.29
CA LEU A 220 -9.23 8.27 -5.05
C LEU A 220 -7.85 8.47 -4.38
N ALA A 221 -7.50 7.61 -3.42
CA ALA A 221 -6.19 7.64 -2.79
C ALA A 221 -5.07 7.40 -3.82
N THR A 222 -5.21 6.36 -4.63
CA THR A 222 -4.23 6.00 -5.66
C THR A 222 -4.11 7.07 -6.73
N ASP A 223 -5.22 7.63 -7.21
CA ASP A 223 -5.22 8.70 -8.22
C ASP A 223 -4.55 9.97 -7.67
N SER A 224 -4.74 10.28 -6.38
CA SER A 224 -4.06 11.39 -5.70
C SER A 224 -2.55 11.16 -5.57
N ILE A 225 -2.14 9.93 -5.25
CA ILE A 225 -0.74 9.53 -5.16
C ILE A 225 -0.06 9.62 -6.53
N LEU A 226 -0.70 9.10 -7.58
CA LEU A 226 -0.18 9.18 -8.95
C LEU A 226 -0.02 10.63 -9.41
N ALA A 227 -1.01 11.50 -9.16
CA ALA A 227 -0.90 12.92 -9.45
C ALA A 227 0.26 13.59 -8.68
N GLY A 228 0.55 13.16 -7.45
CA GLY A 228 1.70 13.62 -6.66
C GLY A 228 3.02 13.20 -7.30
N ILE A 229 3.14 11.93 -7.69
CA ILE A 229 4.32 11.38 -8.36
C ILE A 229 4.57 12.10 -9.70
N GLU A 230 3.53 12.25 -10.52
CA GLU A 230 3.60 12.95 -11.82
C GLU A 230 4.08 14.40 -11.64
N SER A 231 3.53 15.11 -10.65
CA SER A 231 3.93 16.49 -10.36
C SER A 231 5.38 16.59 -9.88
N SER A 232 5.85 15.62 -9.13
CA SER A 232 7.25 15.51 -8.68
C SER A 232 8.20 15.28 -9.85
N LEU A 233 7.85 14.38 -10.77
CA LEU A 233 8.63 14.07 -11.96
C LEU A 233 8.64 15.26 -12.95
N ALA A 234 7.51 15.92 -13.14
CA ALA A 234 7.42 17.13 -13.95
C ALA A 234 8.33 18.26 -13.40
N ARG A 235 8.40 18.41 -12.08
CA ARG A 235 9.30 19.38 -11.42
C ARG A 235 10.78 19.01 -11.64
N SER A 236 11.11 17.74 -11.70
CA SER A 236 12.47 17.24 -11.95
C SER A 236 12.89 17.32 -13.43
N GLY A 237 12.04 17.84 -14.32
CA GLY A 237 12.32 17.98 -15.74
C GLY A 237 12.20 16.68 -16.57
N VAL A 238 11.73 15.61 -15.95
CA VAL A 238 11.44 14.34 -16.64
C VAL A 238 10.09 14.47 -17.34
N LYS A 239 10.08 14.47 -18.68
CA LYS A 239 8.83 14.41 -19.47
C LYS A 239 8.29 13.00 -19.41
N ILE A 240 7.12 12.85 -18.81
CA ILE A 240 6.37 11.60 -18.83
C ILE A 240 5.44 11.67 -20.04
N ASP A 241 5.89 11.14 -21.18
CA ASP A 241 5.01 10.87 -22.29
C ASP A 241 4.24 9.57 -21.96
N ASN A 242 3.01 9.71 -21.47
CA ASN A 242 1.98 8.67 -21.37
C ASN A 242 2.39 7.34 -20.69
N ILE A 243 2.99 7.34 -19.51
CA ILE A 243 3.18 6.10 -18.74
C ILE A 243 1.84 5.74 -18.08
N LYS A 244 1.12 4.78 -18.67
CA LYS A 244 0.03 4.07 -17.98
C LYS A 244 0.64 3.25 -16.84
N GLY A 245 -0.08 3.12 -15.70
CA GLY A 245 0.45 2.49 -14.48
C GLY A 245 1.12 1.12 -14.65
N ASP A 246 0.71 0.33 -15.64
CA ASP A 246 1.30 -0.97 -15.98
C ASP A 246 2.72 -0.88 -16.57
N GLU A 247 3.06 0.23 -17.26
CA GLU A 247 4.40 0.45 -17.83
C GLU A 247 5.42 0.87 -16.79
N PHE A 248 4.98 1.50 -15.68
CA PHE A 248 5.87 1.92 -14.59
C PHE A 248 6.48 0.73 -13.82
N ILE A 249 5.76 -0.39 -13.76
CA ILE A 249 6.24 -1.64 -13.15
C ILE A 249 7.25 -2.32 -14.06
N GLN A 250 6.99 -2.35 -15.39
CA GLN A 250 7.89 -2.94 -16.37
C GLN A 250 9.22 -2.18 -16.51
N GLU A 251 9.22 -0.83 -16.49
CA GLU A 251 10.47 -0.07 -16.56
C GLU A 251 11.37 -0.26 -15.32
N LYS A 252 10.81 -0.45 -14.13
CA LYS A 252 11.61 -0.83 -12.95
C LYS A 252 12.24 -2.23 -13.11
N GLU A 253 11.51 -3.18 -13.67
CA GLU A 253 12.03 -4.52 -13.96
C GLU A 253 13.04 -4.49 -15.11
N ASP A 254 12.75 -3.80 -16.19
CA ASP A 254 13.65 -3.66 -17.35
C ASP A 254 14.91 -2.83 -17.04
N GLY A 255 14.81 -1.81 -16.22
CA GLY A 255 15.95 -1.04 -15.74
C GLY A 255 16.94 -1.87 -14.90
N ILE A 256 16.44 -2.79 -14.07
CA ILE A 256 17.26 -3.72 -13.29
C ILE A 256 17.87 -4.81 -14.20
N VAL A 257 17.14 -5.28 -15.19
CA VAL A 257 17.60 -6.29 -16.15
C VAL A 257 18.65 -5.69 -17.10
N GLN A 258 18.49 -4.46 -17.57
CA GLN A 258 19.49 -3.81 -18.43
C GLN A 258 20.79 -3.48 -17.70
N THR A 259 20.74 -3.08 -16.43
CA THR A 259 21.97 -2.90 -15.62
C THR A 259 22.69 -4.21 -15.34
N LYS A 260 21.96 -5.32 -15.14
CA LYS A 260 22.56 -6.66 -15.00
C LYS A 260 23.14 -7.16 -16.33
N ARG A 261 22.45 -6.94 -17.45
CA ARG A 261 22.96 -7.29 -18.80
C ARG A 261 24.19 -6.46 -19.20
N LYS A 262 24.23 -5.17 -18.89
CA LYS A 262 25.42 -4.33 -19.11
C LYS A 262 26.61 -4.78 -18.26
N ARG A 263 26.39 -5.08 -16.96
CA ARG A 263 27.47 -5.61 -16.10
C ARG A 263 27.97 -6.98 -16.58
N SER A 264 27.09 -7.90 -16.96
CA SER A 264 27.51 -9.21 -17.45
C SER A 264 28.23 -9.15 -18.82
N LYS A 265 27.94 -8.15 -19.66
CA LYS A 265 28.71 -7.93 -20.91
C LYS A 265 30.09 -7.37 -20.64
N VAL A 266 30.22 -6.41 -19.71
CA VAL A 266 31.52 -5.82 -19.35
C VAL A 266 32.43 -6.91 -18.74
N TYR A 267 31.95 -7.73 -17.81
CA TYR A 267 32.74 -8.84 -17.25
C TYR A 267 33.16 -9.89 -18.29
N LYS A 268 32.31 -10.17 -19.31
CA LYS A 268 32.68 -11.11 -20.38
C LYS A 268 33.64 -10.51 -21.40
N GLU A 269 33.67 -9.21 -21.59
CA GLU A 269 34.68 -8.54 -22.42
C GLU A 269 36.04 -8.46 -21.71
N GLU A 270 36.09 -8.18 -20.41
CA GLU A 270 37.30 -8.21 -19.60
C GLU A 270 37.92 -9.61 -19.51
N GLU A 271 37.11 -10.69 -19.36
CA GLU A 271 37.62 -12.06 -19.39
C GLU A 271 38.15 -12.47 -20.77
N ARG A 272 37.63 -11.93 -21.86
CA ARG A 272 38.16 -12.20 -23.22
C ARG A 272 39.46 -11.46 -23.49
N GLU A 273 39.65 -10.23 -23.00
CA GLU A 273 40.89 -9.48 -23.13
C GLU A 273 42.02 -10.10 -22.29
N VAL A 274 41.75 -10.69 -21.14
CA VAL A 274 42.75 -11.39 -20.30
C VAL A 274 43.22 -12.68 -20.99
N VAL A 275 42.32 -13.45 -21.63
CA VAL A 275 42.67 -14.70 -22.30
C VAL A 275 43.47 -14.47 -23.57
N THR A 276 43.19 -13.38 -24.31
CA THR A 276 43.98 -13.06 -25.55
C THR A 276 45.38 -12.56 -25.27
N ASN A 277 45.61 -11.94 -24.10
CA ASN A 277 46.95 -11.47 -23.72
C ASN A 277 47.86 -12.57 -23.14
N GLU A 278 47.31 -13.74 -22.72
CA GLU A 278 48.13 -14.88 -22.30
C GLU A 278 48.58 -15.78 -23.47
N ASP A 279 47.88 -15.76 -24.61
CA ASP A 279 48.26 -16.54 -25.80
C ASP A 279 49.31 -15.83 -26.68
N GLU A 280 49.52 -14.51 -26.54
CA GLU A 280 50.58 -13.77 -27.25
C GLU A 280 51.96 -13.76 -26.53
N SER A 281 52.05 -14.36 -25.32
CA SER A 281 53.30 -14.40 -24.51
C SER A 281 53.92 -15.79 -24.41
N ARG A 282 53.63 -16.70 -25.37
CA ARG A 282 54.32 -17.99 -25.47
C ARG A 282 55.01 -18.20 -26.81
#